data_44979d61c4f6c5df194657f3a1112671
#
_entry.id   44979d61c4f6c5df194657f3a1112671
#
_cell.length_a   1.000
_cell.length_b   1.000
_cell.length_c   1.000
_cell.angle_alpha   90.00
_cell.angle_beta   90.00
_cell.angle_gamma   90.00
#
_symmetry.space_group_name_H-M   'P 1'
#
loop_
_entity.id
_entity.type
_entity.pdbx_description
1 polymer ?
#
loop_
_entity_poly.entity_id
_entity_poly.type
_entity_poly.pdbx_seq_one_letter_code
_entity_poly.pdbx_strand_id
1 'polypeptide(L)'
;MAQSDFEEKLEIEKFHIESTDVMTGDRNKNRFLLYQLKLSMAQAKQIDIIVAFLMESGVRMLLKDLKAALNRGVQIRILTGNYLGITQPSALFLIKKELGNKVELRFYNDKERSFHPKSYIFHYENMSEIYIGSSNISRSALTSGIEWNYRFNSKQDSQNFNLFYETFVDLFENHSYAIDDAELTRYSKNWHKPAIAKDLAKYDQEDIDTKVEMLFQPRGAQIEALCALDNSRAEGCTWTRSCGNRRWKDVFGSIRFCKV
;
A
#
# COMPACT_ATOMS: atom_id res chain seq x y z
N MET A 1 2.83 16.94 24.42
CA MET A 1 3.37 15.76 23.72
C MET A 1 3.36 14.50 24.58
N ALA A 2 3.55 14.57 25.90
CA ALA A 2 3.48 13.38 26.78
C ALA A 2 2.06 12.91 27.15
N GLN A 3 1.07 13.75 27.04
CA GLN A 3 -0.30 13.46 27.50
C GLN A 3 -1.13 12.71 26.44
N SER A 4 -0.92 13.03 25.17
CA SER A 4 -1.58 12.32 24.05
C SER A 4 -1.06 10.88 23.87
N ASP A 5 0.24 10.67 24.11
CA ASP A 5 0.86 9.34 24.05
C ASP A 5 0.46 8.46 25.24
N PHE A 6 0.11 9.09 26.36
CA PHE A 6 -0.38 8.40 27.56
C PHE A 6 -1.86 8.01 27.43
N GLU A 7 -2.68 8.85 26.82
CA GLU A 7 -4.10 8.56 26.55
C GLU A 7 -4.26 7.50 25.47
N GLU A 8 -3.42 7.51 24.43
CA GLU A 8 -3.39 6.47 23.40
C GLU A 8 -2.91 5.12 23.97
N LYS A 9 -1.98 5.11 24.92
CA LYS A 9 -1.60 3.92 25.69
C LYS A 9 -2.72 3.42 26.59
N LEU A 10 -3.47 4.29 27.24
CA LEU A 10 -4.60 3.95 28.09
C LEU A 10 -5.79 3.40 27.31
N GLU A 11 -6.02 3.85 26.07
CA GLU A 11 -7.01 3.23 25.18
C GLU A 11 -6.57 1.84 24.70
N ILE A 12 -5.27 1.63 24.51
CA ILE A 12 -4.69 0.32 24.18
C ILE A 12 -4.85 -0.67 25.34
N GLU A 13 -4.71 -0.22 26.59
CA GLU A 13 -4.88 -1.06 27.79
C GLU A 13 -6.35 -1.36 28.13
N LYS A 14 -7.30 -0.53 27.69
CA LYS A 14 -8.75 -0.76 27.91
C LYS A 14 -9.34 -1.85 27.02
N PHE A 15 -8.74 -2.13 25.88
CA PHE A 15 -9.08 -3.33 25.11
C PHE A 15 -8.17 -4.45 25.59
N HIS A 16 -8.69 -5.36 26.39
CA HIS A 16 -8.10 -6.69 26.62
C HIS A 16 -8.08 -7.43 25.29
N ILE A 17 -7.17 -7.02 24.41
CA ILE A 17 -6.90 -7.77 23.19
C ILE A 17 -6.00 -8.91 23.61
N GLU A 18 -6.59 -10.08 23.80
CA GLU A 18 -5.82 -11.30 23.95
C GLU A 18 -4.79 -11.35 22.80
N SER A 19 -3.50 -11.40 23.16
CA SER A 19 -2.46 -11.68 22.19
C SER A 19 -2.76 -13.03 21.55
N THR A 20 -3.31 -13.00 20.36
CA THR A 20 -3.65 -14.22 19.63
C THR A 20 -2.69 -14.44 18.49
N ASP A 21 -2.27 -15.69 18.30
CA ASP A 21 -1.49 -16.08 17.12
C ASP A 21 -2.35 -16.30 15.89
N VAL A 22 -3.68 -16.29 16.05
CA VAL A 22 -4.64 -16.53 14.96
C VAL A 22 -5.57 -15.34 14.79
N MET A 23 -5.50 -14.69 13.63
CA MET A 23 -6.38 -13.61 13.20
C MET A 23 -7.32 -14.14 12.11
N THR A 24 -8.63 -14.09 12.37
CA THR A 24 -9.66 -14.67 11.48
C THR A 24 -10.61 -13.65 10.88
N GLY A 25 -10.41 -12.35 11.15
CA GLY A 25 -11.35 -11.31 10.76
C GLY A 25 -12.66 -11.32 11.57
N ASP A 26 -12.66 -11.96 12.73
CA ASP A 26 -13.82 -12.00 13.64
C ASP A 26 -14.04 -10.62 14.27
N ARG A 27 -15.12 -9.95 13.88
CA ARG A 27 -15.49 -8.61 14.38
C ARG A 27 -15.80 -8.60 15.87
N ASN A 28 -16.43 -9.66 16.38
CA ASN A 28 -16.83 -9.70 17.79
C ASN A 28 -15.64 -9.83 18.73
N LYS A 29 -14.54 -10.41 18.24
CA LYS A 29 -13.31 -10.62 18.99
C LYS A 29 -12.18 -9.68 18.58
N ASN A 30 -12.46 -8.72 17.71
CA ASN A 30 -11.47 -7.78 17.14
C ASN A 30 -10.18 -8.47 16.63
N ARG A 31 -10.35 -9.63 15.96
CA ARG A 31 -9.23 -10.44 15.45
C ARG A 31 -8.80 -10.03 14.06
N PHE A 32 -8.50 -8.73 13.89
CA PHE A 32 -7.96 -8.16 12.65
C PHE A 32 -6.45 -8.04 12.70
N LEU A 33 -5.81 -8.15 11.54
CA LEU A 33 -4.36 -8.11 11.42
C LEU A 33 -3.78 -6.73 11.77
N LEU A 34 -4.48 -5.63 11.42
CA LEU A 34 -3.97 -4.26 11.56
C LEU A 34 -3.39 -3.97 12.95
N TYR A 35 -4.14 -4.35 13.98
CA TYR A 35 -3.74 -4.05 15.34
C TYR A 35 -2.46 -4.78 15.75
N GLN A 36 -2.36 -6.05 15.38
CA GLN A 36 -1.17 -6.86 15.66
C GLN A 36 0.06 -6.31 14.93
N LEU A 37 -0.09 -5.91 13.66
CA LEU A 37 0.99 -5.27 12.91
C LEU A 37 1.48 -3.98 13.57
N LYS A 38 0.56 -3.14 14.08
CA LYS A 38 0.93 -1.90 14.78
C LYS A 38 1.73 -2.16 16.06
N LEU A 39 1.34 -3.16 16.84
CA LEU A 39 2.08 -3.58 18.04
C LEU A 39 3.48 -4.05 17.68
N SER A 40 3.61 -4.89 16.65
CA SER A 40 4.90 -5.39 16.17
C SER A 40 5.78 -4.26 15.62
N MET A 41 5.21 -3.36 14.81
CA MET A 41 5.93 -2.18 14.28
C MET A 41 6.47 -1.28 15.38
N ALA A 42 5.74 -1.13 16.50
CA ALA A 42 6.16 -0.28 17.61
C ALA A 42 7.43 -0.76 18.30
N GLN A 43 7.73 -2.05 18.24
CA GLN A 43 8.85 -2.68 18.96
C GLN A 43 9.98 -3.18 18.04
N ALA A 44 9.70 -3.33 16.75
CA ALA A 44 10.65 -3.89 15.78
C ALA A 44 11.94 -3.07 15.65
N LYS A 45 13.05 -3.78 15.39
CA LYS A 45 14.37 -3.27 14.99
C LYS A 45 14.58 -3.35 13.47
N GLN A 46 13.86 -4.26 12.80
CA GLN A 46 13.79 -4.36 11.34
C GLN A 46 12.41 -4.87 10.97
N ILE A 47 11.90 -4.43 9.82
CA ILE A 47 10.58 -4.79 9.29
C ILE A 47 10.75 -5.23 7.85
N ASP A 48 10.28 -6.44 7.54
CA ASP A 48 10.27 -7.00 6.20
C ASP A 48 8.84 -7.37 5.82
N ILE A 49 8.37 -6.85 4.69
CA ILE A 49 7.01 -7.07 4.20
C ILE A 49 7.08 -7.66 2.81
N ILE A 50 6.35 -8.74 2.60
CA ILE A 50 6.15 -9.33 1.28
C ILE A 50 4.66 -9.53 1.03
N VAL A 51 4.12 -8.83 0.03
CA VAL A 51 2.70 -8.87 -0.30
C VAL A 51 2.47 -8.86 -1.81
N ALA A 52 1.46 -9.60 -2.26
CA ALA A 52 1.15 -9.72 -3.69
C ALA A 52 0.78 -8.39 -4.33
N PHE A 53 0.11 -7.50 -3.58
CA PHE A 53 -0.26 -6.16 -4.04
C PHE A 53 -0.41 -5.16 -2.89
N LEU A 54 -0.32 -3.88 -3.27
CA LEU A 54 -0.50 -2.73 -2.39
C LEU A 54 -1.67 -1.87 -2.87
N MET A 55 -2.59 -1.55 -1.96
CA MET A 55 -3.62 -0.53 -2.18
C MET A 55 -3.33 0.71 -1.33
N GLU A 56 -3.63 1.89 -1.86
CA GLU A 56 -3.41 3.16 -1.17
C GLU A 56 -4.10 3.22 0.18
N SER A 57 -5.34 2.71 0.26
CA SER A 57 -6.13 2.64 1.48
C SER A 57 -5.42 1.90 2.62
N GLY A 58 -4.79 0.76 2.31
CA GLY A 58 -4.03 -0.03 3.29
C GLY A 58 -2.71 0.64 3.68
N VAL A 59 -2.00 1.22 2.71
CA VAL A 59 -0.75 1.96 3.00
C VAL A 59 -1.02 3.13 3.94
N ARG A 60 -2.09 3.91 3.72
CA ARG A 60 -2.48 5.01 4.62
C ARG A 60 -2.68 4.57 6.06
N MET A 61 -3.20 3.37 6.30
CA MET A 61 -3.42 2.85 7.64
C MET A 61 -2.14 2.50 8.41
N LEU A 62 -1.08 2.13 7.68
CA LEU A 62 0.22 1.76 8.27
C LEU A 62 1.23 2.91 8.28
N LEU A 63 0.94 4.00 7.56
CA LEU A 63 1.92 5.06 7.27
C LEU A 63 2.47 5.73 8.53
N LYS A 64 1.60 6.02 9.51
CA LYS A 64 2.00 6.65 10.80
C LYS A 64 2.99 5.75 11.54
N ASP A 65 2.69 4.46 11.61
CA ASP A 65 3.49 3.48 12.36
C ASP A 65 4.83 3.19 11.65
N LEU A 66 4.82 3.09 10.31
CA LEU A 66 6.04 2.99 9.51
C LEU A 66 6.95 4.22 9.67
N LYS A 67 6.38 5.44 9.66
CA LYS A 67 7.13 6.67 9.95
C LYS A 67 7.75 6.66 11.35
N ALA A 68 6.98 6.23 12.34
CA ALA A 68 7.46 6.12 13.72
C ALA A 68 8.60 5.10 13.84
N ALA A 69 8.53 3.98 13.12
CA ALA A 69 9.61 3.00 13.05
C ALA A 69 10.87 3.58 12.42
N LEU A 70 10.75 4.24 11.27
CA LEU A 70 11.87 4.92 10.58
C LEU A 70 12.54 5.97 11.47
N ASN A 71 11.76 6.74 12.24
CA ASN A 71 12.29 7.75 13.16
C ASN A 71 13.10 7.12 14.32
N ARG A 72 12.87 5.84 14.63
CA ARG A 72 13.69 5.05 15.56
C ARG A 72 14.92 4.41 14.92
N GLY A 73 15.14 4.61 13.61
CA GLY A 73 16.24 4.00 12.86
C GLY A 73 15.96 2.56 12.38
N VAL A 74 14.72 2.13 12.38
CA VAL A 74 14.31 0.79 11.93
C VAL A 74 14.48 0.69 10.42
N GLN A 75 15.17 -0.36 9.95
CA GLN A 75 15.24 -0.70 8.54
C GLN A 75 13.91 -1.29 8.09
N ILE A 76 13.40 -0.84 6.94
CA ILE A 76 12.14 -1.33 6.37
C ILE A 76 12.38 -1.76 4.93
N ARG A 77 12.06 -3.02 4.63
CA ARG A 77 12.10 -3.59 3.28
C ARG A 77 10.69 -4.03 2.88
N ILE A 78 10.27 -3.66 1.68
CA ILE A 78 8.95 -4.01 1.14
C ILE A 78 9.13 -4.63 -0.24
N LEU A 79 8.73 -5.89 -0.37
CA LEU A 79 8.65 -6.59 -1.64
C LEU A 79 7.18 -6.74 -2.04
N THR A 80 6.84 -6.25 -3.22
CA THR A 80 5.49 -6.39 -3.77
C THR A 80 5.56 -6.82 -5.23
N GLY A 81 4.42 -7.18 -5.79
CA GLY A 81 4.28 -7.52 -7.20
C GLY A 81 3.15 -6.74 -7.86
N ASN A 82 2.96 -7.01 -9.14
CA ASN A 82 1.81 -6.51 -9.89
C ASN A 82 0.82 -7.65 -10.18
N TYR A 83 0.45 -8.38 -9.14
CA TYR A 83 -0.53 -9.47 -9.30
C TYR A 83 -1.85 -8.95 -9.85
N LEU A 84 -2.25 -9.45 -11.01
CA LEU A 84 -3.45 -9.03 -11.76
C LEU A 84 -3.58 -7.52 -11.99
N GLY A 85 -2.50 -6.76 -11.94
CA GLY A 85 -2.53 -5.30 -12.09
C GLY A 85 -3.12 -4.55 -10.91
N ILE A 86 -3.27 -5.17 -9.72
CA ILE A 86 -3.99 -4.60 -8.58
C ILE A 86 -3.14 -3.58 -7.82
N THR A 87 -1.81 -3.74 -7.77
CA THR A 87 -0.95 -2.76 -7.09
C THR A 87 -1.17 -1.35 -7.63
N GLN A 88 -1.61 -0.44 -6.76
CA GLN A 88 -1.93 0.92 -7.16
C GLN A 88 -0.67 1.78 -7.25
N PRO A 89 -0.44 2.53 -8.34
CA PRO A 89 0.66 3.48 -8.43
C PRO A 89 0.65 4.51 -7.31
N SER A 90 -0.53 4.95 -6.88
CA SER A 90 -0.70 5.88 -5.75
C SER A 90 -0.20 5.30 -4.41
N ALA A 91 -0.33 3.99 -4.19
CA ALA A 91 0.21 3.31 -3.01
C ALA A 91 1.75 3.38 -2.98
N LEU A 92 2.38 3.07 -4.12
CA LEU A 92 3.84 3.13 -4.28
C LEU A 92 4.37 4.57 -4.13
N PHE A 93 3.69 5.52 -4.77
CA PHE A 93 4.01 6.94 -4.66
C PHE A 93 3.90 7.43 -3.22
N LEU A 94 2.84 7.04 -2.49
CA LEU A 94 2.64 7.41 -1.10
C LEU A 94 3.78 6.91 -0.21
N ILE A 95 4.22 5.66 -0.40
CA ILE A 95 5.38 5.11 0.32
C ILE A 95 6.62 5.95 0.02
N LYS A 96 6.95 6.20 -1.27
CA LYS A 96 8.14 6.97 -1.64
C LYS A 96 8.08 8.42 -1.16
N LYS A 97 6.94 9.09 -1.31
CA LYS A 97 6.76 10.49 -0.89
C LYS A 97 6.91 10.65 0.62
N GLU A 98 6.28 9.77 1.38
CA GLU A 98 6.12 9.93 2.82
C GLU A 98 7.23 9.27 3.64
N LEU A 99 7.84 8.21 3.13
CA LEU A 99 8.88 7.45 3.81
C LEU A 99 10.27 7.66 3.17
N GLY A 100 10.32 8.18 1.95
CA GLY A 100 11.55 8.49 1.23
C GLY A 100 12.39 7.26 0.90
N ASN A 101 13.69 7.49 0.68
CA ASN A 101 14.66 6.43 0.38
C ASN A 101 15.08 5.60 1.61
N LYS A 102 14.45 5.84 2.76
CA LYS A 102 14.68 5.07 3.99
C LYS A 102 13.96 3.72 3.97
N VAL A 103 13.03 3.53 3.05
CA VAL A 103 12.34 2.26 2.80
C VAL A 103 12.87 1.67 1.49
N GLU A 104 13.34 0.44 1.55
CA GLU A 104 13.69 -0.32 0.36
C GLU A 104 12.43 -0.94 -0.22
N LEU A 105 11.91 -0.33 -1.28
CA LEU A 105 10.71 -0.77 -1.98
C LEU A 105 11.09 -1.43 -3.30
N ARG A 106 10.71 -2.70 -3.48
CA ARG A 106 11.08 -3.49 -4.65
C ARG A 106 9.87 -4.18 -5.28
N PHE A 107 9.94 -4.38 -6.59
CA PHE A 107 9.01 -5.21 -7.36
C PHE A 107 9.59 -6.57 -7.67
N TYR A 108 8.78 -7.62 -7.50
CA TYR A 108 9.08 -8.96 -7.99
C TYR A 108 9.18 -8.98 -9.51
N ASN A 109 10.20 -9.64 -10.06
CA ASN A 109 10.59 -9.49 -11.46
C ASN A 109 10.44 -10.77 -12.32
N ASP A 110 10.15 -11.92 -11.74
CA ASP A 110 9.96 -13.14 -12.51
C ASP A 110 8.56 -13.17 -13.13
N LYS A 111 8.51 -13.19 -14.47
CA LYS A 111 7.24 -13.20 -15.23
C LYS A 111 6.67 -14.60 -15.44
N GLU A 112 7.45 -15.63 -15.20
CA GLU A 112 7.04 -17.02 -15.41
C GLU A 112 6.36 -17.61 -14.17
N ARG A 113 6.56 -16.97 -13.02
CA ARG A 113 5.98 -17.42 -11.75
C ARG A 113 4.97 -16.43 -11.18
N SER A 114 3.81 -16.94 -10.79
CA SER A 114 2.80 -16.15 -10.08
C SER A 114 3.33 -15.72 -8.71
N PHE A 115 3.23 -14.42 -8.39
CA PHE A 115 3.66 -13.86 -7.12
C PHE A 115 2.45 -13.52 -6.25
N HIS A 116 2.19 -14.35 -5.22
CA HIS A 116 1.01 -14.18 -4.38
C HIS A 116 1.25 -14.37 -2.86
N PRO A 117 2.46 -14.12 -2.32
CA PRO A 117 2.69 -14.20 -0.88
C PRO A 117 2.03 -13.05 -0.13
N LYS A 118 1.76 -13.26 1.17
CA LYS A 118 1.39 -12.22 2.12
C LYS A 118 2.00 -12.59 3.45
N SER A 119 3.07 -11.88 3.80
CA SER A 119 3.78 -12.10 5.04
C SER A 119 4.39 -10.81 5.55
N TYR A 120 4.44 -10.69 6.87
CA TYR A 120 4.99 -9.55 7.59
C TYR A 120 5.94 -10.09 8.64
N ILE A 121 7.23 -9.73 8.55
CA ILE A 121 8.31 -10.24 9.39
C ILE A 121 8.83 -9.08 10.23
N PHE A 122 8.93 -9.30 11.52
CA PHE A 122 9.42 -8.32 12.48
C PHE A 122 10.58 -8.91 13.25
N HIS A 123 11.70 -8.19 13.25
CA HIS A 123 12.90 -8.59 13.98
C HIS A 123 13.03 -7.73 15.24
N TYR A 124 13.24 -8.39 16.34
CA TYR A 124 13.48 -7.77 17.65
C TYR A 124 14.91 -8.06 18.11
N GLU A 125 15.28 -7.66 19.30
CA GLU A 125 16.63 -7.86 19.81
C GLU A 125 16.99 -9.34 19.99
N ASN A 126 16.06 -10.16 20.50
CA ASN A 126 16.33 -11.55 20.88
C ASN A 126 15.43 -12.58 20.19
N MET A 127 14.56 -12.16 19.29
CA MET A 127 13.66 -13.03 18.55
C MET A 127 13.16 -12.32 17.29
N SER A 128 12.59 -13.10 16.40
CA SER A 128 11.84 -12.57 15.25
C SER A 128 10.49 -13.26 15.16
N GLU A 129 9.50 -12.57 14.64
CA GLU A 129 8.18 -13.15 14.40
C GLU A 129 7.73 -12.92 12.96
N ILE A 130 6.83 -13.76 12.53
CA ILE A 130 6.25 -13.70 11.19
C ILE A 130 4.75 -13.90 11.25
N TYR A 131 4.03 -13.06 10.52
CA TYR A 131 2.60 -13.23 10.22
C TYR A 131 2.49 -13.73 8.78
N ILE A 132 1.79 -14.84 8.58
CA ILE A 132 1.54 -15.43 7.26
C ILE A 132 0.05 -15.65 7.10
N GLY A 133 -0.49 -15.31 5.93
CA GLY A 133 -1.90 -15.54 5.67
C GLY A 133 -2.41 -15.01 4.34
N SER A 134 -3.67 -14.58 4.36
CA SER A 134 -4.35 -14.10 3.15
C SER A 134 -4.33 -12.58 2.98
N SER A 135 -3.94 -11.80 4.01
CA SER A 135 -4.05 -10.34 4.02
C SER A 135 -2.98 -9.63 3.20
N ASN A 136 -3.38 -8.98 2.12
CA ASN A 136 -2.58 -7.96 1.44
C ASN A 136 -2.68 -6.60 2.17
N ILE A 137 -1.91 -5.60 1.74
CA ILE A 137 -2.03 -4.23 2.26
C ILE A 137 -3.19 -3.53 1.54
N SER A 138 -4.40 -3.77 2.04
CA SER A 138 -5.63 -3.04 1.72
C SER A 138 -6.42 -2.76 2.99
N ARG A 139 -7.29 -1.74 2.98
CA ARG A 139 -8.13 -1.44 4.16
C ARG A 139 -8.94 -2.67 4.57
N SER A 140 -9.67 -3.25 3.63
CA SER A 140 -10.54 -4.39 3.89
C SER A 140 -9.79 -5.57 4.48
N ALA A 141 -8.65 -5.95 3.90
CA ALA A 141 -7.85 -7.08 4.40
C ALA A 141 -7.28 -6.84 5.81
N LEU A 142 -7.00 -5.58 6.15
CA LEU A 142 -6.42 -5.24 7.46
C LEU A 142 -7.46 -5.05 8.56
N THR A 143 -8.74 -4.68 8.24
CA THR A 143 -9.69 -4.18 9.26
C THR A 143 -11.09 -4.78 9.25
N SER A 144 -11.59 -5.28 8.12
CA SER A 144 -13.01 -5.64 8.00
C SER A 144 -13.29 -6.93 7.24
N GLY A 145 -12.34 -7.38 6.42
CA GLY A 145 -12.45 -8.60 5.64
C GLY A 145 -12.30 -9.86 6.50
N ILE A 146 -12.85 -10.96 5.99
CA ILE A 146 -12.59 -12.28 6.55
C ILE A 146 -11.26 -12.74 5.98
N GLU A 147 -10.21 -12.58 6.76
CA GLU A 147 -8.84 -12.93 6.40
C GLU A 147 -8.26 -13.83 7.47
N TRP A 148 -7.56 -14.86 7.06
CA TRP A 148 -6.90 -15.76 7.98
C TRP A 148 -5.41 -15.52 7.97
N ASN A 149 -4.89 -15.20 9.16
CA ASN A 149 -3.46 -15.01 9.36
C ASN A 149 -3.03 -15.76 10.62
N TYR A 150 -1.84 -16.31 10.55
CA TYR A 150 -1.20 -17.00 11.66
C TYR A 150 0.14 -16.36 11.99
N ARG A 151 0.43 -16.20 13.28
CA ARG A 151 1.70 -15.68 13.79
C ARG A 151 2.47 -16.80 14.48
N PHE A 152 3.74 -16.88 14.22
CA PHE A 152 4.69 -17.64 15.02
C PHE A 152 6.04 -16.93 15.06
N ASN A 153 6.95 -17.39 15.91
CA ASN A 153 8.24 -16.75 16.12
C ASN A 153 9.41 -17.74 16.04
N SER A 154 10.62 -17.20 15.86
CA SER A 154 11.85 -17.96 15.70
C SER A 154 12.25 -18.79 16.91
N LYS A 155 11.67 -18.56 18.10
CA LYS A 155 11.92 -19.38 19.29
C LYS A 155 10.99 -20.58 19.37
N GLN A 156 9.75 -20.42 18.86
CA GLN A 156 8.74 -21.48 18.82
C GLN A 156 9.04 -22.48 17.71
N ASP A 157 9.40 -21.97 16.52
CA ASP A 157 9.64 -22.77 15.32
C ASP A 157 10.76 -22.14 14.49
N SER A 158 12.00 -22.37 14.89
CA SER A 158 13.17 -21.79 14.23
C SER A 158 13.35 -22.32 12.80
N GLN A 159 13.04 -23.59 12.57
CA GLN A 159 13.23 -24.21 11.28
C GLN A 159 12.33 -23.58 10.21
N ASN A 160 11.04 -23.50 10.47
CA ASN A 160 10.09 -22.90 9.51
C ASN A 160 10.29 -21.39 9.41
N PHE A 161 10.61 -20.70 10.52
CA PHE A 161 10.92 -19.27 10.46
C PHE A 161 12.08 -19.00 9.52
N ASN A 162 13.20 -19.73 9.65
CA ASN A 162 14.38 -19.54 8.81
C ASN A 162 14.06 -19.82 7.33
N LEU A 163 13.31 -20.88 7.03
CA LEU A 163 12.91 -21.18 5.66
C LEU A 163 12.13 -20.05 5.00
N PHE A 164 11.16 -19.46 5.70
CA PHE A 164 10.42 -18.31 5.20
C PHE A 164 11.30 -17.08 5.05
N TYR A 165 12.15 -16.81 6.02
CA TYR A 165 13.03 -15.63 5.99
C TYR A 165 14.09 -15.72 4.91
N GLU A 166 14.74 -16.86 4.75
CA GLU A 166 15.70 -17.11 3.68
C GLU A 166 15.05 -16.99 2.30
N THR A 167 13.83 -17.52 2.15
CA THR A 167 13.05 -17.36 0.92
C THR A 167 12.71 -15.88 0.67
N PHE A 168 12.32 -15.11 1.70
CA PHE A 168 12.11 -13.67 1.56
C PHE A 168 13.37 -12.96 1.08
N VAL A 169 14.53 -13.26 1.70
CA VAL A 169 15.82 -12.65 1.33
C VAL A 169 16.17 -12.98 -0.11
N ASP A 170 16.06 -14.24 -0.52
CA ASP A 170 16.34 -14.66 -1.90
C ASP A 170 15.45 -13.92 -2.91
N LEU A 171 14.12 -13.87 -2.67
CA LEU A 171 13.19 -13.15 -3.53
C LEU A 171 13.48 -11.64 -3.58
N PHE A 172 13.86 -11.07 -2.45
CA PHE A 172 14.15 -9.64 -2.33
C PHE A 172 15.44 -9.29 -3.08
N GLU A 173 16.52 -10.03 -2.87
CA GLU A 173 17.85 -9.71 -3.43
C GLU A 173 17.99 -10.17 -4.88
N ASN A 174 17.54 -11.39 -5.21
CA ASN A 174 17.84 -12.05 -6.47
C ASN A 174 16.70 -12.03 -7.50
N HIS A 175 15.44 -11.85 -7.04
CA HIS A 175 14.25 -11.96 -7.91
C HIS A 175 13.39 -10.68 -7.91
N SER A 176 13.98 -9.54 -7.60
CA SER A 176 13.28 -8.27 -7.59
C SER A 176 14.16 -7.11 -8.04
N TYR A 177 13.56 -5.98 -8.35
CA TYR A 177 14.26 -4.74 -8.67
C TYR A 177 13.71 -3.57 -7.84
N ALA A 178 14.58 -2.60 -7.53
CA ALA A 178 14.18 -1.42 -6.79
C ALA A 178 13.24 -0.53 -7.62
N ILE A 179 12.21 -0.02 -6.97
CA ILE A 179 11.28 0.95 -7.59
C ILE A 179 11.86 2.35 -7.42
N ASP A 180 12.57 2.85 -8.42
CA ASP A 180 12.99 4.24 -8.51
C ASP A 180 11.88 5.14 -9.09
N ASP A 181 12.15 6.43 -9.24
CA ASP A 181 11.15 7.38 -9.76
C ASP A 181 10.86 7.18 -11.25
N ALA A 182 11.84 6.69 -12.02
CA ALA A 182 11.66 6.37 -13.43
C ALA A 182 10.77 5.14 -13.60
N GLU A 183 11.01 4.10 -12.80
CA GLU A 183 10.20 2.90 -12.77
C GLU A 183 8.77 3.18 -12.33
N LEU A 184 8.60 3.95 -11.26
CA LEU A 184 7.28 4.36 -10.78
C LEU A 184 6.51 5.16 -11.83
N THR A 185 7.20 6.06 -12.55
CA THR A 185 6.62 6.83 -13.65
C THR A 185 6.19 5.91 -14.80
N ARG A 186 7.05 4.95 -15.18
CA ARG A 186 6.75 3.95 -16.22
C ARG A 186 5.55 3.09 -15.83
N TYR A 187 5.56 2.58 -14.60
CA TYR A 187 4.47 1.78 -14.06
C TYR A 187 3.14 2.54 -14.07
N SER A 188 3.15 3.77 -13.55
CA SER A 188 1.96 4.62 -13.48
C SER A 188 1.34 4.94 -14.85
N LYS A 189 2.18 5.17 -15.88
CA LYS A 189 1.71 5.42 -17.27
C LYS A 189 1.03 4.21 -17.88
N ASN A 190 1.52 3.02 -17.57
CA ASN A 190 1.04 1.76 -18.17
C ASN A 190 -0.06 1.09 -17.33
N TRP A 191 -0.28 1.56 -16.11
CA TRP A 191 -1.26 0.96 -15.23
C TRP A 191 -2.69 1.32 -15.62
N HIS A 192 -3.54 0.30 -15.69
CA HIS A 192 -4.96 0.44 -15.91
C HIS A 192 -5.69 -0.23 -14.77
N LYS A 193 -6.67 0.44 -14.18
CA LYS A 193 -7.46 -0.11 -13.09
C LYS A 193 -8.14 -1.40 -13.54
N PRO A 194 -7.75 -2.58 -13.01
CA PRO A 194 -8.35 -3.84 -13.44
C PRO A 194 -9.82 -3.92 -13.05
N ALA A 195 -10.63 -4.68 -13.83
CA ALA A 195 -12.05 -4.82 -13.55
C ALA A 195 -12.31 -5.41 -12.15
N ILE A 196 -11.49 -6.37 -11.72
CA ILE A 196 -11.55 -6.99 -10.40
C ILE A 196 -11.28 -6.00 -9.26
N ALA A 197 -10.50 -4.95 -9.50
CA ALA A 197 -10.25 -3.91 -8.50
C ALA A 197 -11.49 -3.03 -8.25
N LYS A 198 -12.51 -3.06 -9.11
CA LYS A 198 -13.78 -2.38 -8.84
C LYS A 198 -14.56 -3.08 -7.72
N ASP A 199 -14.50 -4.40 -7.66
CA ASP A 199 -15.18 -5.17 -6.62
C ASP A 199 -14.44 -5.07 -5.28
N LEU A 200 -13.11 -5.10 -5.30
CA LEU A 200 -12.30 -4.83 -4.12
C LEU A 200 -12.51 -3.39 -3.59
N ALA A 201 -12.64 -2.41 -4.48
CA ALA A 201 -12.90 -1.03 -4.11
C ALA A 201 -14.28 -0.82 -3.45
N LYS A 202 -15.29 -1.67 -3.70
CA LYS A 202 -16.58 -1.58 -2.99
C LYS A 202 -16.43 -1.81 -1.48
N TYR A 203 -15.49 -2.63 -1.08
CA TYR A 203 -15.18 -2.91 0.34
C TYR A 203 -14.24 -1.89 0.97
N ASP A 204 -13.57 -1.07 0.14
CA ASP A 204 -12.66 -0.01 0.57
C ASP A 204 -13.31 1.40 0.55
N GLN A 205 -14.62 1.51 0.24
CA GLN A 205 -15.30 2.75 -0.18
C GLN A 205 -15.66 3.75 0.93
N GLU A 206 -15.08 3.69 2.11
CA GLU A 206 -15.44 4.71 3.14
C GLU A 206 -14.65 6.03 3.08
N ASP A 207 -13.67 6.23 2.16
CA ASP A 207 -12.90 7.48 2.09
C ASP A 207 -12.40 7.84 0.67
N ILE A 208 -13.32 8.06 -0.28
CA ILE A 208 -12.93 8.52 -1.64
C ILE A 208 -12.88 10.06 -1.76
N ASP A 209 -12.91 10.81 -0.69
CA ASP A 209 -12.77 12.27 -0.74
C ASP A 209 -11.34 12.80 -0.59
N THR A 210 -10.33 11.94 -0.63
CA THR A 210 -8.94 12.42 -0.72
C THR A 210 -8.56 12.58 -2.19
N LYS A 211 -8.48 13.83 -2.64
CA LYS A 211 -7.85 14.21 -3.92
C LYS A 211 -6.54 13.45 -4.06
N VAL A 212 -6.50 12.53 -5.03
CA VAL A 212 -5.23 11.93 -5.47
C VAL A 212 -4.38 13.08 -5.96
N GLU A 213 -3.36 13.47 -5.18
CA GLU A 213 -2.33 14.37 -5.69
C GLU A 213 -1.69 13.66 -6.87
N MET A 214 -1.93 14.16 -8.07
CA MET A 214 -1.41 13.57 -9.28
C MET A 214 0.11 13.53 -9.23
N LEU A 215 0.68 12.37 -9.54
CA LEU A 215 2.13 12.14 -9.70
C LEU A 215 2.83 13.11 -10.66
N PHE A 216 2.06 13.84 -11.43
CA PHE A 216 2.53 14.78 -12.45
C PHE A 216 2.04 16.17 -12.11
N GLN A 217 2.96 17.06 -11.79
CA GLN A 217 2.67 18.48 -11.83
C GLN A 217 2.48 18.87 -13.30
N PRO A 218 1.31 19.42 -13.67
CA PRO A 218 1.08 19.92 -15.02
C PRO A 218 2.11 21.01 -15.34
N ARG A 219 2.67 21.01 -16.55
CA ARG A 219 3.67 22.00 -16.98
C ARG A 219 3.22 22.69 -18.27
N GLY A 220 3.48 24.01 -18.37
CA GLY A 220 3.22 24.80 -19.55
C GLY A 220 1.78 24.69 -20.05
N ALA A 221 1.58 24.29 -21.31
CA ALA A 221 0.26 24.19 -21.96
C ALA A 221 -0.75 23.27 -21.22
N GLN A 222 -0.28 22.38 -20.36
CA GLN A 222 -1.19 21.54 -19.54
C GLN A 222 -1.84 22.36 -18.42
N ILE A 223 -1.14 23.33 -17.84
CA ILE A 223 -1.70 24.23 -16.82
C ILE A 223 -2.76 25.12 -17.46
N GLU A 224 -2.47 25.69 -18.64
CA GLU A 224 -3.41 26.52 -19.37
C GLU A 224 -4.68 25.74 -19.76
N ALA A 225 -4.53 24.49 -20.23
CA ALA A 225 -5.66 23.64 -20.56
C ALA A 225 -6.50 23.25 -19.34
N LEU A 226 -5.89 22.98 -18.19
CA LEU A 226 -6.61 22.69 -16.94
C LEU A 226 -7.34 23.94 -16.40
N CYS A 227 -6.72 25.12 -16.45
CA CYS A 227 -7.38 26.36 -16.10
C CYS A 227 -8.56 26.69 -17.03
N ALA A 228 -8.42 26.45 -18.32
CA ALA A 228 -9.52 26.63 -19.29
C ALA A 228 -10.67 25.66 -19.04
N LEU A 229 -10.36 24.41 -18.65
CA LEU A 229 -11.36 23.40 -18.28
C LEU A 229 -12.12 23.77 -17.00
N ASP A 230 -11.41 24.25 -15.98
CA ASP A 230 -12.02 24.64 -14.71
C ASP A 230 -12.91 25.90 -14.88
N ASN A 231 -12.47 26.87 -15.67
CA ASN A 231 -13.26 28.04 -16.01
C ASN A 231 -14.53 27.67 -16.77
N SER A 232 -14.43 26.77 -17.74
CA SER A 232 -15.60 26.32 -18.51
C SER A 232 -16.59 25.49 -17.65
N ARG A 233 -16.10 24.76 -16.66
CA ARG A 233 -16.96 24.07 -15.69
C ARG A 233 -17.71 25.07 -14.79
N ALA A 234 -17.03 26.14 -14.36
CA ALA A 234 -17.64 27.21 -13.56
C ALA A 234 -18.73 27.95 -14.36
N GLU A 235 -18.62 28.03 -15.69
CA GLU A 235 -19.60 28.61 -16.59
C GLU A 235 -20.73 27.62 -16.99
N GLY A 236 -20.77 26.41 -16.42
CA GLY A 236 -21.83 25.43 -16.66
C GLY A 236 -21.73 24.68 -18.01
N CYS A 237 -20.59 24.71 -18.66
CA CYS A 237 -20.37 23.99 -19.92
C CYS A 237 -20.15 22.50 -19.69
N THR A 238 -20.89 21.64 -20.42
CA THR A 238 -20.67 20.19 -20.42
C THR A 238 -19.67 19.78 -21.52
N TRP A 239 -18.79 18.83 -21.18
CA TRP A 239 -17.74 18.36 -22.07
C TRP A 239 -18.04 16.94 -22.55
N THR A 240 -18.04 16.73 -23.87
CA THR A 240 -18.10 15.39 -24.44
C THR A 240 -16.69 14.94 -24.88
N ARG A 241 -16.26 13.77 -24.42
CA ARG A 241 -14.99 13.16 -24.81
C ARG A 241 -15.20 12.31 -26.07
N SER A 242 -14.57 12.69 -27.18
CA SER A 242 -14.43 11.80 -28.34
C SER A 242 -13.21 10.89 -28.09
N CYS A 243 -13.44 9.58 -27.94
CA CYS A 243 -12.38 8.58 -27.80
C CYS A 243 -11.82 8.20 -29.18
N GLY A 244 -10.66 8.75 -29.52
CA GLY A 244 -9.82 8.26 -30.59
C GLY A 244 -8.42 7.96 -30.06
N ASN A 245 -7.85 6.83 -30.49
CA ASN A 245 -6.54 6.30 -30.10
C ASN A 245 -5.41 7.15 -30.70
N ARG A 246 -5.06 8.32 -30.12
CA ARG A 246 -4.01 9.20 -30.66
C ARG A 246 -3.20 9.91 -29.56
N ARG A 247 -1.94 10.28 -29.90
CA ARG A 247 -0.95 10.94 -29.04
C ARG A 247 -1.47 12.27 -28.46
N TRP A 248 -0.95 12.67 -27.31
CA TRP A 248 -1.34 13.87 -26.53
C TRP A 248 -1.54 15.16 -27.35
N LYS A 249 -0.80 15.36 -28.43
CA LYS A 249 -0.97 16.52 -29.32
C LYS A 249 -2.33 16.53 -30.04
N ASP A 250 -2.90 15.35 -30.33
CA ASP A 250 -4.16 15.21 -31.02
C ASP A 250 -5.36 15.27 -30.07
N VAL A 251 -5.15 15.09 -28.76
CA VAL A 251 -6.22 15.15 -27.76
C VAL A 251 -6.69 16.58 -27.53
N PHE A 252 -5.77 17.58 -27.58
CA PHE A 252 -6.12 18.99 -27.44
C PHE A 252 -6.76 19.58 -28.70
N GLY A 253 -6.45 19.03 -29.88
CA GLY A 253 -7.05 19.46 -31.16
C GLY A 253 -8.47 18.97 -31.39
N SER A 254 -8.95 18.00 -30.61
CA SER A 254 -10.30 17.41 -30.77
C SER A 254 -11.31 17.84 -29.69
N ILE A 255 -10.96 18.77 -28.81
CA ILE A 255 -11.90 19.34 -27.84
C ILE A 255 -12.75 20.40 -28.56
N ARG A 256 -13.99 20.04 -28.89
CA ARG A 256 -14.97 21.00 -29.40
C ARG A 256 -15.81 21.54 -28.26
N PHE A 257 -15.88 22.86 -28.17
CA PHE A 257 -16.81 23.55 -27.26
C PHE A 257 -18.23 23.41 -27.80
N CYS A 258 -19.13 22.79 -27.07
CA CYS A 258 -20.55 22.93 -27.29
C CYS A 258 -21.11 23.96 -26.30
N LYS A 259 -21.57 25.10 -26.78
CA LYS A 259 -22.48 25.95 -26.00
C LYS A 259 -23.86 25.28 -26.01
N VAL A 260 -24.39 25.03 -24.84
CA VAL A 260 -25.82 24.76 -24.64
C VAL A 260 -26.54 26.09 -24.56
#